data_d0d8ac3d5963e7bc318156d1ea60b417
#
_entry.id   d0d8ac3d5963e7bc318156d1ea60b417
#
_cell.length_a   1.000
_cell.length_b   1.000
_cell.length_c   1.000
_cell.angle_alpha   90.00
_cell.angle_beta   90.00
_cell.angle_gamma   90.00
#
_symmetry.space_group_name_H-M   'P 1'
#
loop_
_entity.id
_entity.type
_entity.pdbx_description
1 polymer ?
#
loop_
_entity_poly.entity_id
_entity_poly.type
_entity_poly.pdbx_seq_one_letter_code
_entity_poly.pdbx_strand_id
1 'polypeptide(L)'
;MSVKLEHILQEFRQICAIPHASTREKELCLYLKRKLRPHAGYLRCDAAGNLMAKIPANNASPDAPTVILQAHMDMVVAGEVAPELATVNVMQDGEWLVTDGRTSLGADNGIGLAVILSLLEQPDLTHGPLHILFTISEEIGLKGARRVSPEFLQEARYLINLDGFHSDTAMVGCKSGLRERMWYPAHWQIVPEGSVACRIRLDGFLGGHSGDDIDRGRCNTIRLMATLLRDLQERSASMAISAFHGGTGFNVIPASCTADIVLRPEEAAAFTAAIQADGQRLLLPFRDTDGDGRLTVEEIPCPKACWKRASQRDILLVLANLTDGVVQRGADGAVSASCNMGHAYVASDRFYVEDMLRCDTAAQENAILTQHVSTVKAAGFHHRVAGYHSWHSGADSRLATVVSQVYRQQHEGAPMRVKTALVGVEPAYFQEKAPELEMVCLGADILNAHSVKERVNCKSVEELSDLLEKTLCILAKEGAN
;
A
#
# COMPACT_ATOMS: atom_id res chain seq x y z
N MET A 1 -33.71 10.51 -10.54
CA MET A 1 -32.42 10.09 -11.12
C MET A 1 -32.30 10.78 -12.47
N SER A 2 -31.16 11.41 -12.78
CA SER A 2 -30.96 12.02 -14.10
C SER A 2 -30.72 10.93 -15.15
N VAL A 3 -30.95 11.27 -16.45
CA VAL A 3 -30.67 10.35 -17.57
C VAL A 3 -29.18 9.95 -17.58
N LYS A 4 -28.29 10.90 -17.27
CA LYS A 4 -26.85 10.69 -17.19
C LYS A 4 -26.48 9.66 -16.12
N LEU A 5 -26.99 9.83 -14.91
CA LEU A 5 -26.74 8.90 -13.80
C LEU A 5 -27.27 7.50 -14.13
N GLU A 6 -28.49 7.40 -14.67
CA GLU A 6 -29.08 6.11 -15.05
C GLU A 6 -28.18 5.36 -16.05
N HIS A 7 -27.61 6.08 -17.02
CA HIS A 7 -26.71 5.51 -18.00
C HIS A 7 -25.41 4.98 -17.36
N ILE A 8 -24.79 5.76 -16.45
CA ILE A 8 -23.59 5.31 -15.71
C ILE A 8 -23.89 4.04 -14.89
N LEU A 9 -25.03 4.04 -14.18
CA LEU A 9 -25.43 2.92 -13.35
C LEU A 9 -25.79 1.67 -14.18
N GLN A 10 -26.29 1.85 -15.38
CA GLN A 10 -26.52 0.74 -16.33
C GLN A 10 -25.18 0.11 -16.76
N GLU A 11 -24.20 0.93 -17.14
CA GLU A 11 -22.84 0.44 -17.46
C GLU A 11 -22.22 -0.29 -16.26
N PHE A 12 -22.31 0.28 -15.08
CA PHE A 12 -21.81 -0.35 -13.85
C PHE A 12 -22.45 -1.73 -13.61
N ARG A 13 -23.78 -1.86 -13.76
CA ARG A 13 -24.46 -3.16 -13.64
C ARG A 13 -23.99 -4.17 -14.68
N GLN A 14 -23.66 -3.73 -15.90
CA GLN A 14 -23.10 -4.61 -16.93
C GLN A 14 -21.70 -5.10 -16.57
N ILE A 15 -20.85 -4.23 -16.00
CA ILE A 15 -19.52 -4.57 -15.47
C ILE A 15 -19.68 -5.59 -14.34
N CYS A 16 -20.54 -5.35 -13.37
CA CYS A 16 -20.82 -6.23 -12.23
C CYS A 16 -21.36 -7.61 -12.63
N ALA A 17 -21.98 -7.73 -13.79
CA ALA A 17 -22.46 -9.01 -14.31
C ALA A 17 -21.35 -9.91 -14.89
N ILE A 18 -20.13 -9.39 -15.01
CA ILE A 18 -18.95 -10.12 -15.51
C ILE A 18 -18.01 -10.39 -14.34
N PRO A 19 -17.66 -11.67 -14.03
CA PRO A 19 -16.64 -11.96 -13.02
C PRO A 19 -15.28 -11.37 -13.40
N HIS A 20 -14.69 -10.57 -12.49
CA HIS A 20 -13.45 -9.85 -12.75
C HIS A 20 -12.55 -9.70 -11.51
N ALA A 21 -12.48 -10.75 -10.69
CA ALA A 21 -11.52 -10.79 -9.59
C ALA A 21 -10.09 -10.60 -10.10
N SER A 22 -9.19 -10.11 -9.23
CA SER A 22 -7.76 -9.96 -9.56
C SER A 22 -7.19 -11.23 -10.21
N THR A 23 -6.46 -11.06 -11.31
CA THR A 23 -5.94 -12.10 -12.23
C THR A 23 -6.98 -12.78 -13.13
N ARG A 24 -8.24 -12.35 -13.11
CA ARG A 24 -9.35 -12.91 -13.91
C ARG A 24 -10.08 -11.87 -14.76
N GLU A 25 -9.43 -10.77 -15.09
CA GLU A 25 -10.00 -9.60 -15.76
C GLU A 25 -10.27 -9.81 -17.25
N LYS A 26 -9.91 -10.96 -17.82
CA LYS A 26 -9.94 -11.22 -19.27
C LYS A 26 -11.30 -10.96 -19.92
N GLU A 27 -12.38 -11.45 -19.32
CA GLU A 27 -13.73 -11.30 -19.89
C GLU A 27 -14.21 -9.84 -19.81
N LEU A 28 -13.91 -9.16 -18.69
CA LEU A 28 -14.18 -7.73 -18.55
C LEU A 28 -13.34 -6.92 -19.55
N CYS A 29 -12.07 -7.24 -19.71
CA CYS A 29 -11.20 -6.59 -20.71
C CYS A 29 -11.77 -6.72 -22.15
N LEU A 30 -12.33 -7.89 -22.51
CA LEU A 30 -12.99 -8.09 -23.79
C LEU A 30 -14.27 -7.25 -23.93
N TYR A 31 -15.05 -7.12 -22.87
CA TYR A 31 -16.22 -6.25 -22.82
C TYR A 31 -15.82 -4.77 -23.03
N LEU A 32 -14.89 -4.27 -22.22
CA LEU A 32 -14.37 -2.89 -22.31
C LEU A 32 -13.77 -2.59 -23.68
N LYS A 33 -13.03 -3.55 -24.25
CA LYS A 33 -12.49 -3.43 -25.61
C LYS A 33 -13.56 -3.27 -26.68
N ARG A 34 -14.70 -3.97 -26.54
CA ARG A 34 -15.85 -3.78 -27.47
C ARG A 34 -16.46 -2.39 -27.30
N LYS A 35 -16.60 -1.90 -26.07
CA LYS A 35 -17.15 -0.56 -25.78
C LYS A 35 -16.25 0.57 -26.30
N LEU A 36 -14.93 0.45 -26.13
CA LEU A 36 -13.98 1.47 -26.57
C LEU A 36 -13.78 1.50 -28.11
N ARG A 37 -13.99 0.39 -28.81
CA ARG A 37 -13.69 0.27 -30.24
C ARG A 37 -14.32 1.34 -31.14
N PRO A 38 -15.58 1.78 -30.95
CA PRO A 38 -16.19 2.82 -31.79
C PRO A 38 -15.51 4.19 -31.65
N HIS A 39 -14.87 4.47 -30.54
CA HIS A 39 -14.29 5.77 -30.20
C HIS A 39 -12.77 5.85 -30.47
N ALA A 40 -12.09 4.70 -30.54
CA ALA A 40 -10.63 4.64 -30.50
C ALA A 40 -9.99 4.55 -31.89
N GLY A 41 -9.05 5.44 -32.18
CA GLY A 41 -8.12 5.32 -33.30
C GLY A 41 -7.00 4.29 -33.05
N TYR A 42 -6.71 4.01 -31.79
CA TYR A 42 -5.77 2.98 -31.33
C TYR A 42 -6.37 2.22 -30.17
N LEU A 43 -6.31 0.89 -30.20
CA LEU A 43 -6.88 0.04 -29.16
C LEU A 43 -6.10 -1.27 -29.03
N ARG A 44 -5.43 -1.48 -27.90
CA ARG A 44 -4.54 -2.62 -27.68
C ARG A 44 -4.50 -3.06 -26.22
N CYS A 45 -4.34 -4.35 -25.97
CA CYS A 45 -3.86 -4.84 -24.69
C CYS A 45 -2.32 -4.96 -24.74
N ASP A 46 -1.66 -4.55 -23.66
CA ASP A 46 -0.23 -4.78 -23.51
C ASP A 46 0.08 -6.25 -23.11
N ALA A 47 1.37 -6.58 -22.96
CA ALA A 47 1.79 -7.91 -22.56
C ALA A 47 1.38 -8.30 -21.13
N ALA A 48 1.05 -7.34 -20.29
CA ALA A 48 0.55 -7.59 -18.95
C ALA A 48 -0.96 -7.88 -18.93
N GLY A 49 -1.71 -7.35 -19.91
CA GLY A 49 -3.16 -7.42 -20.00
C GLY A 49 -3.86 -6.08 -19.77
N ASN A 50 -3.11 -4.98 -19.54
CA ASN A 50 -3.69 -3.64 -19.46
C ASN A 50 -4.31 -3.26 -20.81
N LEU A 51 -5.49 -2.66 -20.78
CA LEU A 51 -6.18 -2.18 -21.98
C LEU A 51 -5.87 -0.70 -22.20
N MET A 52 -5.34 -0.37 -23.36
CA MET A 52 -4.95 0.97 -23.75
C MET A 52 -5.68 1.41 -25.01
N ALA A 53 -6.26 2.61 -25.00
CA ALA A 53 -6.88 3.23 -26.16
C ALA A 53 -6.44 4.68 -26.32
N LYS A 54 -6.34 5.15 -27.57
CA LYS A 54 -6.18 6.57 -27.89
C LYS A 54 -7.39 7.04 -28.67
N ILE A 55 -8.02 8.09 -28.18
CA ILE A 55 -9.26 8.65 -28.70
C ILE A 55 -8.95 10.05 -29.26
N PRO A 56 -9.27 10.34 -30.52
CA PRO A 56 -9.08 11.65 -31.09
C PRO A 56 -9.83 12.74 -30.32
N ALA A 57 -9.36 13.98 -30.40
CA ALA A 57 -10.06 15.13 -29.85
C ALA A 57 -11.50 15.24 -30.42
N ASN A 58 -12.44 15.65 -29.58
CA ASN A 58 -13.82 15.94 -29.96
C ASN A 58 -14.19 17.38 -29.59
N ASN A 59 -14.70 18.15 -30.52
CA ASN A 59 -15.04 19.57 -30.35
C ASN A 59 -13.89 20.44 -29.81
N ALA A 60 -12.64 20.03 -30.06
CA ALA A 60 -11.43 20.71 -29.59
C ALA A 60 -10.27 20.53 -30.59
N SER A 61 -9.17 21.29 -30.40
CA SER A 61 -7.96 21.13 -31.21
C SER A 61 -7.33 19.74 -30.99
N PRO A 62 -6.82 19.08 -32.06
CA PRO A 62 -5.99 17.90 -31.90
C PRO A 62 -4.66 18.18 -31.19
N ASP A 63 -4.21 19.44 -31.13
CA ASP A 63 -3.02 19.90 -30.46
C ASP A 63 -3.26 20.24 -28.97
N ALA A 64 -4.50 20.11 -28.49
CA ALA A 64 -4.80 20.25 -27.07
C ALA A 64 -4.03 19.20 -26.24
N PRO A 65 -3.70 19.51 -24.96
CA PRO A 65 -3.01 18.54 -24.12
C PRO A 65 -3.73 17.21 -24.00
N THR A 66 -3.00 16.12 -24.22
CA THR A 66 -3.52 14.76 -24.03
C THR A 66 -3.77 14.50 -22.54
N VAL A 67 -4.96 13.97 -22.24
CA VAL A 67 -5.35 13.56 -20.88
C VAL A 67 -5.51 12.04 -20.83
N ILE A 68 -4.91 11.39 -19.87
CA ILE A 68 -5.17 9.97 -19.56
C ILE A 68 -6.31 9.90 -18.55
N LEU A 69 -7.35 9.11 -18.85
CA LEU A 69 -8.35 8.66 -17.88
C LEU A 69 -8.02 7.21 -17.51
N GLN A 70 -7.89 6.94 -16.22
CA GLN A 70 -7.37 5.67 -15.74
C GLN A 70 -8.24 5.09 -14.61
N ALA A 71 -8.48 3.77 -14.69
CA ALA A 71 -9.14 2.96 -13.67
C ALA A 71 -8.60 1.53 -13.72
N HIS A 72 -8.73 0.75 -12.64
CA HIS A 72 -8.38 -0.67 -12.69
C HIS A 72 -9.59 -1.56 -13.02
N MET A 73 -9.33 -2.74 -13.59
CA MET A 73 -10.35 -3.68 -14.06
C MET A 73 -10.72 -4.74 -13.04
N ASP A 74 -9.82 -5.04 -12.10
CA ASP A 74 -10.05 -6.07 -11.10
C ASP A 74 -10.83 -5.53 -9.90
N MET A 75 -11.38 -6.45 -9.12
CA MET A 75 -12.02 -6.18 -7.84
C MET A 75 -11.59 -7.21 -6.80
N VAL A 76 -11.61 -6.82 -5.53
CA VAL A 76 -11.53 -7.75 -4.42
C VAL A 76 -12.85 -8.50 -4.29
N VAL A 77 -12.83 -9.82 -4.36
CA VAL A 77 -13.99 -10.67 -4.09
C VAL A 77 -14.01 -11.01 -2.60
N ALA A 78 -14.85 -10.32 -1.84
CA ALA A 78 -15.10 -10.63 -0.44
C ALA A 78 -16.27 -11.63 -0.30
N GLY A 79 -16.36 -12.31 0.85
CA GLY A 79 -17.42 -13.27 1.12
C GLY A 79 -17.08 -14.70 0.65
N GLU A 80 -18.12 -15.51 0.45
CA GLU A 80 -17.96 -16.96 0.19
C GLU A 80 -18.08 -17.34 -1.29
N VAL A 81 -18.24 -16.38 -2.19
CA VAL A 81 -18.36 -16.62 -3.63
C VAL A 81 -17.00 -16.94 -4.22
N ALA A 82 -16.90 -18.01 -5.00
CA ALA A 82 -15.69 -18.33 -5.75
C ALA A 82 -15.38 -17.21 -6.78
N PRO A 83 -14.12 -16.73 -6.87
CA PRO A 83 -13.76 -15.57 -7.71
C PRO A 83 -14.16 -15.71 -9.18
N GLU A 84 -14.17 -16.92 -9.73
CA GLU A 84 -14.59 -17.21 -11.12
C GLU A 84 -16.10 -17.11 -11.36
N LEU A 85 -16.90 -17.07 -10.31
CA LEU A 85 -18.35 -17.01 -10.34
C LEU A 85 -18.90 -15.72 -9.72
N ALA A 86 -18.01 -14.81 -9.31
CA ALA A 86 -18.35 -13.60 -8.58
C ALA A 86 -19.02 -12.56 -9.49
N THR A 87 -20.28 -12.81 -9.85
CA THR A 87 -21.16 -11.77 -10.38
C THR A 87 -21.83 -11.03 -9.23
N VAL A 88 -21.96 -9.72 -9.35
CA VAL A 88 -22.53 -8.87 -8.31
C VAL A 88 -23.99 -8.56 -8.63
N ASN A 89 -24.87 -8.83 -7.68
CA ASN A 89 -26.25 -8.38 -7.73
C ASN A 89 -26.35 -6.98 -7.14
N VAL A 90 -26.33 -5.95 -8.01
CA VAL A 90 -26.37 -4.54 -7.61
C VAL A 90 -27.79 -4.14 -7.24
N MET A 91 -28.00 -3.79 -5.99
CA MET A 91 -29.26 -3.30 -5.44
C MET A 91 -29.16 -1.81 -5.12
N GLN A 92 -30.29 -1.15 -4.94
CA GLN A 92 -30.36 0.24 -4.51
C GLN A 92 -31.02 0.32 -3.12
N ASP A 93 -30.36 1.03 -2.21
CA ASP A 93 -30.85 1.35 -0.87
C ASP A 93 -30.78 2.87 -0.65
N GLY A 94 -31.89 3.55 -0.90
CA GLY A 94 -31.96 5.01 -0.89
C GLY A 94 -31.02 5.64 -1.93
N GLU A 95 -30.06 6.42 -1.47
CA GLU A 95 -29.04 7.08 -2.33
C GLU A 95 -27.80 6.20 -2.58
N TRP A 96 -27.80 4.96 -2.08
CA TRP A 96 -26.64 4.06 -2.17
C TRP A 96 -26.92 2.89 -3.10
N LEU A 97 -25.92 2.49 -3.89
CA LEU A 97 -25.86 1.16 -4.46
C LEU A 97 -25.16 0.24 -3.45
N VAL A 98 -25.72 -0.94 -3.30
CA VAL A 98 -25.25 -1.98 -2.37
C VAL A 98 -25.23 -3.33 -3.06
N THR A 99 -24.55 -4.29 -2.45
CA THR A 99 -24.57 -5.71 -2.85
C THR A 99 -25.61 -6.49 -2.03
N ASP A 100 -26.00 -7.68 -2.48
CA ASP A 100 -26.85 -8.62 -1.74
C ASP A 100 -26.10 -9.34 -0.58
N GLY A 101 -24.87 -8.95 -0.29
CA GLY A 101 -24.07 -9.46 0.82
C GLY A 101 -23.30 -10.76 0.53
N ARG A 102 -23.40 -11.32 -0.69
CA ARG A 102 -22.66 -12.54 -1.08
C ARG A 102 -21.21 -12.26 -1.46
N THR A 103 -20.94 -11.05 -1.99
CA THR A 103 -19.62 -10.59 -2.38
C THR A 103 -19.53 -9.08 -2.20
N SER A 104 -18.34 -8.48 -2.36
CA SER A 104 -18.17 -7.03 -2.49
C SER A 104 -18.97 -6.46 -3.67
N LEU A 105 -19.21 -5.16 -3.68
CA LEU A 105 -19.95 -4.49 -4.75
C LEU A 105 -19.09 -4.30 -6.03
N GLY A 106 -17.76 -4.16 -5.88
CA GLY A 106 -16.85 -3.84 -6.96
C GLY A 106 -17.02 -2.40 -7.47
N ALA A 107 -17.53 -1.49 -6.63
CA ALA A 107 -17.55 -0.06 -6.93
C ALA A 107 -16.14 0.49 -7.09
N ASP A 108 -15.23 -0.04 -6.34
CA ASP A 108 -13.79 0.01 -6.47
C ASP A 108 -13.32 -1.10 -7.45
N ASN A 109 -12.94 -0.83 -8.71
CA ASN A 109 -13.02 0.48 -9.39
C ASN A 109 -14.01 0.45 -10.57
N GLY A 110 -15.06 -0.41 -10.48
CA GLY A 110 -16.10 -0.54 -11.51
C GLY A 110 -16.84 0.77 -11.80
N ILE A 111 -16.96 1.67 -10.82
CA ILE A 111 -17.54 2.99 -11.00
C ILE A 111 -16.64 3.87 -11.89
N GLY A 112 -15.34 3.85 -11.67
CA GLY A 112 -14.38 4.56 -12.54
C GLY A 112 -14.48 4.11 -13.99
N LEU A 113 -14.54 2.78 -14.21
CA LEU A 113 -14.75 2.21 -15.54
C LEU A 113 -16.08 2.68 -16.16
N ALA A 114 -17.20 2.61 -15.43
CA ALA A 114 -18.53 2.99 -15.91
C ALA A 114 -18.62 4.48 -16.24
N VAL A 115 -18.04 5.35 -15.43
CA VAL A 115 -17.99 6.80 -15.65
C VAL A 115 -17.23 7.12 -16.94
N ILE A 116 -16.03 6.51 -17.14
CA ILE A 116 -15.25 6.72 -18.37
C ILE A 116 -16.04 6.28 -19.61
N LEU A 117 -16.63 5.08 -19.58
CA LEU A 117 -17.44 4.61 -20.72
C LEU A 117 -18.62 5.51 -21.03
N SER A 118 -19.36 5.93 -19.99
CA SER A 118 -20.52 6.81 -20.14
C SER A 118 -20.13 8.19 -20.68
N LEU A 119 -18.97 8.75 -20.28
CA LEU A 119 -18.46 10.01 -20.82
C LEU A 119 -18.20 9.91 -22.33
N LEU A 120 -17.57 8.82 -22.78
CA LEU A 120 -17.23 8.63 -24.20
C LEU A 120 -18.45 8.42 -25.10
N GLU A 121 -19.58 7.99 -24.57
CA GLU A 121 -20.84 7.85 -25.31
C GLU A 121 -21.62 9.18 -25.47
N GLN A 122 -21.14 10.29 -24.85
CA GLN A 122 -21.73 11.61 -24.98
C GLN A 122 -21.23 12.30 -26.26
N PRO A 123 -22.07 12.54 -27.28
CA PRO A 123 -21.63 13.09 -28.56
C PRO A 123 -21.14 14.54 -28.46
N ASP A 124 -21.65 15.29 -27.49
CA ASP A 124 -21.34 16.71 -27.28
C ASP A 124 -20.18 16.93 -26.28
N LEU A 125 -19.56 15.85 -25.73
CA LEU A 125 -18.41 15.96 -24.83
C LEU A 125 -17.26 16.69 -25.54
N THR A 126 -16.84 17.82 -24.98
CA THR A 126 -15.68 18.58 -25.49
C THR A 126 -14.41 18.12 -24.78
N HIS A 127 -13.45 17.55 -25.52
CA HIS A 127 -12.18 17.10 -24.99
C HIS A 127 -11.04 17.16 -26.01
N GLY A 128 -9.80 17.41 -25.57
CA GLY A 128 -8.60 17.17 -26.36
C GLY A 128 -8.37 15.68 -26.61
N PRO A 129 -7.21 15.27 -27.16
CA PRO A 129 -6.89 13.86 -27.28
C PRO A 129 -6.98 13.15 -25.93
N LEU A 130 -7.66 11.99 -25.86
CA LEU A 130 -7.73 11.17 -24.65
C LEU A 130 -6.96 9.87 -24.82
N HIS A 131 -6.23 9.49 -23.80
CA HIS A 131 -5.76 8.13 -23.61
C HIS A 131 -6.62 7.47 -22.54
N ILE A 132 -7.10 6.26 -22.78
CA ILE A 132 -7.80 5.45 -21.80
C ILE A 132 -6.85 4.34 -21.37
N LEU A 133 -6.66 4.20 -20.08
CA LEU A 133 -5.80 3.19 -19.46
C LEU A 133 -6.60 2.41 -18.43
N PHE A 134 -6.93 1.16 -18.76
CA PHE A 134 -7.52 0.23 -17.81
C PHE A 134 -6.49 -0.82 -17.42
N THR A 135 -6.14 -0.84 -16.14
CA THR A 135 -5.10 -1.70 -15.59
C THR A 135 -5.65 -2.98 -15.00
N ILE A 136 -4.79 -3.97 -14.79
CA ILE A 136 -5.12 -5.26 -14.16
C ILE A 136 -4.44 -5.39 -12.81
N SER A 137 -5.03 -6.24 -11.95
CA SER A 137 -4.40 -6.74 -10.71
C SER A 137 -3.84 -5.61 -9.84
N GLU A 138 -4.59 -4.52 -9.71
CA GLU A 138 -4.31 -3.41 -8.82
C GLU A 138 -4.28 -3.90 -7.38
N GLU A 139 -5.36 -4.57 -6.96
CA GLU A 139 -5.69 -5.03 -5.61
C GLU A 139 -4.70 -6.03 -5.00
N ILE A 140 -3.87 -6.61 -5.84
CA ILE A 140 -2.81 -7.55 -5.44
C ILE A 140 -1.41 -7.02 -5.70
N GLY A 141 -1.25 -5.70 -5.57
CA GLY A 141 0.03 -4.99 -5.58
C GLY A 141 0.36 -4.24 -6.85
N LEU A 142 -0.62 -3.53 -7.44
CA LEU A 142 -0.43 -2.56 -8.54
C LEU A 142 0.27 -3.18 -9.77
N LYS A 143 -0.02 -4.47 -10.06
CA LYS A 143 0.78 -5.25 -11.03
C LYS A 143 0.66 -4.74 -12.45
N GLY A 144 -0.52 -4.24 -12.82
CA GLY A 144 -0.78 -3.63 -14.12
C GLY A 144 0.01 -2.36 -14.31
N ALA A 145 -0.13 -1.41 -13.39
CA ALA A 145 0.55 -0.11 -13.42
C ALA A 145 2.08 -0.24 -13.55
N ARG A 146 2.65 -1.17 -12.81
CA ARG A 146 4.09 -1.48 -12.86
C ARG A 146 4.59 -1.85 -14.26
N ARG A 147 3.72 -2.33 -15.16
CA ARG A 147 4.07 -2.85 -16.48
C ARG A 147 3.62 -1.97 -17.65
N VAL A 148 2.87 -0.90 -17.40
CA VAL A 148 2.49 0.08 -18.43
C VAL A 148 3.74 0.63 -19.10
N SER A 149 3.74 0.76 -20.43
CA SER A 149 4.89 1.28 -21.16
C SER A 149 5.10 2.76 -20.89
N PRO A 150 6.36 3.22 -20.72
CA PRO A 150 6.65 4.64 -20.52
C PRO A 150 6.14 5.51 -21.69
N GLU A 151 6.26 5.05 -22.93
CA GLU A 151 5.88 5.80 -24.10
C GLU A 151 4.39 6.19 -24.08
N PHE A 152 3.53 5.29 -23.64
CA PHE A 152 2.09 5.57 -23.54
C PHE A 152 1.77 6.68 -22.54
N LEU A 153 2.50 6.74 -21.43
CA LEU A 153 2.36 7.76 -20.40
C LEU A 153 2.98 9.10 -20.83
N GLN A 154 4.15 9.08 -21.42
CA GLN A 154 4.92 10.27 -21.80
C GLN A 154 4.29 11.07 -22.95
N GLU A 155 3.38 10.49 -23.72
CA GLU A 155 2.62 11.21 -24.74
C GLU A 155 1.53 12.14 -24.12
N ALA A 156 1.21 11.98 -22.82
CA ALA A 156 0.19 12.76 -22.16
C ALA A 156 0.79 13.80 -21.22
N ARG A 157 0.08 14.91 -21.04
CA ARG A 157 0.41 15.95 -20.07
C ARG A 157 -0.28 15.73 -18.73
N TYR A 158 -1.48 15.18 -18.74
CA TYR A 158 -2.34 15.01 -17.56
C TYR A 158 -2.81 13.58 -17.42
N LEU A 159 -2.97 13.12 -16.17
CA LEU A 159 -3.62 11.84 -15.84
C LEU A 159 -4.61 12.03 -14.70
N ILE A 160 -5.83 11.57 -14.92
CA ILE A 160 -6.88 11.48 -13.89
C ILE A 160 -7.13 10.00 -13.61
N ASN A 161 -6.67 9.56 -12.44
CA ASN A 161 -6.98 8.24 -11.91
C ASN A 161 -8.31 8.31 -11.16
N LEU A 162 -9.18 7.29 -11.31
CA LEU A 162 -10.53 7.28 -10.74
C LEU A 162 -10.69 6.28 -9.60
N ASP A 163 -9.68 6.16 -8.77
CA ASP A 163 -9.56 5.20 -7.68
C ASP A 163 -9.67 5.86 -6.29
N GLY A 164 -10.35 7.00 -6.21
CA GLY A 164 -10.63 7.70 -4.97
C GLY A 164 -11.92 7.23 -4.29
N PHE A 165 -11.99 7.37 -2.97
CA PHE A 165 -13.14 6.93 -2.16
C PHE A 165 -13.96 8.08 -1.56
N HIS A 166 -13.64 9.32 -1.93
CA HIS A 166 -14.33 10.51 -1.42
C HIS A 166 -14.50 11.55 -2.51
N SER A 167 -15.74 11.94 -2.79
CA SER A 167 -16.08 12.90 -3.85
C SER A 167 -15.56 14.32 -3.58
N ASP A 168 -15.31 14.67 -2.32
CA ASP A 168 -14.79 15.98 -1.89
C ASP A 168 -13.26 16.05 -1.83
N THR A 169 -12.57 15.02 -2.29
CA THR A 169 -11.11 14.88 -2.12
C THR A 169 -10.40 14.65 -3.45
N ALA A 170 -9.35 15.44 -3.73
CA ALA A 170 -8.36 15.18 -4.76
C ALA A 170 -7.07 14.68 -4.10
N MET A 171 -6.61 13.48 -4.46
CA MET A 171 -5.29 13.02 -4.06
C MET A 171 -4.28 13.45 -5.12
N VAL A 172 -3.23 14.15 -4.69
CA VAL A 172 -2.14 14.67 -5.54
C VAL A 172 -0.79 14.04 -5.22
N GLY A 173 -0.79 12.99 -4.45
CA GLY A 173 0.39 12.25 -4.04
C GLY A 173 0.06 11.03 -3.21
N CYS A 174 1.05 10.16 -3.03
CA CYS A 174 1.02 9.10 -2.03
C CYS A 174 2.41 8.86 -1.45
N LYS A 175 2.43 8.33 -0.22
CA LYS A 175 3.69 7.87 0.39
C LYS A 175 4.23 6.66 -0.35
N SER A 176 5.55 6.47 -0.31
CA SER A 176 6.14 5.23 -0.78
C SER A 176 5.69 4.03 0.05
N GLY A 177 5.77 2.87 -0.56
CA GLY A 177 5.60 1.59 0.11
C GLY A 177 6.72 0.65 -0.32
N LEU A 178 7.89 0.78 0.31
CA LEU A 178 9.07 -0.02 -0.01
C LEU A 178 9.22 -1.12 1.03
N ARG A 179 9.03 -2.36 0.59
CA ARG A 179 9.32 -3.54 1.38
C ARG A 179 10.77 -3.91 1.22
N GLU A 180 11.51 -3.92 2.32
CA GLU A 180 12.84 -4.46 2.39
C GLU A 180 12.80 -5.89 2.88
N ARG A 181 13.56 -6.75 2.25
CA ARG A 181 13.82 -8.11 2.70
C ARG A 181 15.32 -8.31 2.85
N MET A 182 15.74 -8.60 4.06
CA MET A 182 17.11 -8.81 4.43
C MET A 182 17.28 -10.25 4.88
N TRP A 183 18.40 -10.91 4.57
CA TRP A 183 18.63 -12.26 5.04
C TRP A 183 20.12 -12.53 5.28
N TYR A 184 20.37 -13.38 6.26
CA TYR A 184 21.69 -13.75 6.73
C TYR A 184 21.83 -15.28 6.79
N PRO A 185 22.88 -15.89 6.23
CA PRO A 185 23.15 -17.33 6.36
C PRO A 185 23.66 -17.61 7.78
N ALA A 186 22.73 -17.91 8.70
CA ALA A 186 23.08 -18.15 10.09
C ALA A 186 23.93 -19.43 10.24
N HIS A 187 25.08 -19.32 10.92
CA HIS A 187 25.92 -20.46 11.23
C HIS A 187 25.54 -21.06 12.57
N TRP A 188 25.35 -22.36 12.57
CA TRP A 188 24.94 -23.16 13.72
C TRP A 188 26.07 -23.93 14.35
N GLN A 189 25.92 -24.28 15.62
CA GLN A 189 26.78 -25.18 16.38
C GLN A 189 25.91 -26.08 17.25
N ILE A 190 26.45 -27.24 17.61
CA ILE A 190 25.81 -28.16 18.57
C ILE A 190 25.85 -27.50 19.96
N VAL A 191 24.74 -27.61 20.66
CA VAL A 191 24.63 -27.13 22.05
C VAL A 191 25.52 -28.00 22.94
N PRO A 192 26.37 -27.40 23.79
CA PRO A 192 27.22 -28.15 24.72
C PRO A 192 26.38 -29.01 25.67
N GLU A 193 26.88 -30.22 25.98
CA GLU A 193 26.24 -31.11 26.93
C GLU A 193 26.18 -30.46 28.34
N GLY A 194 25.05 -30.70 29.04
CA GLY A 194 24.79 -30.10 30.35
C GLY A 194 24.27 -28.65 30.31
N SER A 195 24.08 -28.06 29.13
CA SER A 195 23.44 -26.75 28.99
C SER A 195 21.99 -26.76 29.44
N VAL A 196 21.50 -25.63 29.91
CA VAL A 196 20.07 -25.37 30.20
C VAL A 196 19.51 -24.36 29.19
N ALA A 197 18.20 -24.35 29.04
CA ALA A 197 17.56 -23.43 28.08
C ALA A 197 16.32 -22.77 28.66
N CYS A 198 16.10 -21.52 28.26
CA CYS A 198 14.88 -20.78 28.57
C CYS A 198 14.32 -20.08 27.32
N ARG A 199 13.01 -19.86 27.30
CA ARG A 199 12.32 -19.05 26.32
C ARG A 199 11.98 -17.70 26.92
N ILE A 200 12.39 -16.64 26.26
CA ILE A 200 11.95 -15.28 26.54
C ILE A 200 10.79 -14.98 25.58
N ARG A 201 9.69 -14.49 26.11
CA ARG A 201 8.51 -14.10 25.34
C ARG A 201 8.12 -12.66 25.68
N LEU A 202 7.89 -11.89 24.63
CA LEU A 202 7.22 -10.61 24.66
C LEU A 202 5.84 -10.81 24.03
N ASP A 203 4.76 -10.54 24.76
CA ASP A 203 3.37 -10.66 24.28
C ASP A 203 2.46 -9.65 24.98
N GLY A 204 1.16 -9.63 24.56
CA GLY A 204 0.17 -8.69 25.11
C GLY A 204 0.24 -7.29 24.55
N PHE A 205 1.11 -7.02 23.57
CA PHE A 205 1.20 -5.73 22.90
C PHE A 205 0.10 -5.56 21.83
N LEU A 206 -0.31 -4.32 21.57
CA LEU A 206 -1.40 -4.02 20.64
C LEU A 206 -1.03 -4.32 19.18
N GLY A 207 0.24 -4.09 18.79
CA GLY A 207 0.62 -4.16 17.37
C GLY A 207 -0.13 -3.14 16.52
N GLY A 208 -0.41 -3.45 15.24
CA GLY A 208 -1.23 -2.60 14.38
C GLY A 208 -0.70 -2.47 12.95
N HIS A 209 -1.35 -1.61 12.15
CA HIS A 209 -0.93 -1.36 10.78
C HIS A 209 0.25 -0.37 10.73
N SER A 210 1.29 -0.70 9.96
CA SER A 210 2.53 0.10 9.86
C SER A 210 2.35 1.50 9.23
N GLY A 211 1.20 1.80 8.66
CA GLY A 211 0.84 3.12 8.15
C GLY A 211 -0.02 3.90 9.15
N ASP A 212 -1.15 3.32 9.57
CA ASP A 212 -2.18 4.01 10.32
C ASP A 212 -1.91 4.10 11.82
N ASP A 213 -1.08 3.18 12.34
CA ASP A 213 -0.84 3.07 13.79
C ASP A 213 0.62 3.40 14.18
N ILE A 214 1.51 3.72 13.23
CA ILE A 214 2.95 3.88 13.47
C ILE A 214 3.28 5.03 14.41
N ASP A 215 2.45 6.05 14.48
CA ASP A 215 2.64 7.23 15.33
C ASP A 215 1.97 7.15 16.69
N ARG A 216 1.33 6.01 17.01
CA ARG A 216 0.65 5.79 18.29
C ARG A 216 1.59 5.39 19.43
N GLY A 217 2.89 5.37 19.19
CA GLY A 217 3.91 5.03 20.19
C GLY A 217 3.87 3.58 20.63
N ARG A 218 3.36 2.68 19.79
CA ARG A 218 3.33 1.23 20.07
C ARG A 218 4.71 0.62 20.02
N CYS A 219 4.92 -0.40 20.83
CA CYS A 219 6.17 -1.12 20.92
C CYS A 219 6.40 -2.00 19.70
N ASN A 220 7.60 -1.93 19.11
CA ASN A 220 8.10 -2.97 18.21
C ASN A 220 8.78 -4.05 19.05
N THR A 221 8.12 -5.20 19.21
CA THR A 221 8.63 -6.28 20.06
C THR A 221 9.90 -6.96 19.53
N ILE A 222 10.17 -6.92 18.21
CA ILE A 222 11.41 -7.41 17.61
C ILE A 222 12.58 -6.52 18.05
N ARG A 223 12.42 -5.20 17.95
CA ARG A 223 13.41 -4.22 18.39
C ARG A 223 13.69 -4.35 19.88
N LEU A 224 12.64 -4.48 20.68
CA LEU A 224 12.76 -4.61 22.13
C LEU A 224 13.53 -5.87 22.51
N MET A 225 13.17 -7.04 21.93
CA MET A 225 13.86 -8.30 22.16
C MET A 225 15.34 -8.23 21.73
N ALA A 226 15.62 -7.67 20.55
CA ALA A 226 16.98 -7.54 20.05
C ALA A 226 17.86 -6.66 20.95
N THR A 227 17.30 -5.56 21.45
CA THR A 227 17.99 -4.65 22.38
C THR A 227 18.32 -5.38 23.69
N LEU A 228 17.34 -6.07 24.28
CA LEU A 228 17.51 -6.87 25.49
C LEU A 228 18.63 -7.93 25.32
N LEU A 229 18.53 -8.72 24.24
CA LEU A 229 19.48 -9.81 24.00
C LEU A 229 20.90 -9.32 23.70
N ARG A 230 21.03 -8.18 22.99
CA ARG A 230 22.35 -7.57 22.77
C ARG A 230 23.01 -7.16 24.06
N ASP A 231 22.29 -6.49 24.96
CA ASP A 231 22.81 -6.04 26.24
C ASP A 231 23.16 -7.22 27.17
N LEU A 232 22.38 -8.31 27.11
CA LEU A 232 22.64 -9.55 27.87
C LEU A 232 23.84 -10.33 27.31
N GLN A 233 24.03 -10.36 25.99
CA GLN A 233 25.15 -11.03 25.33
C GLN A 233 26.52 -10.47 25.78
N GLU A 234 26.60 -9.19 26.08
CA GLU A 234 27.81 -8.56 26.58
C GLU A 234 28.17 -9.02 28.02
N ARG A 235 27.15 -9.42 28.79
CA ARG A 235 27.28 -9.83 30.21
C ARG A 235 27.34 -11.35 30.44
N SER A 236 26.97 -12.15 29.41
CA SER A 236 27.03 -13.62 29.50
C SER A 236 27.90 -14.19 28.38
N ALA A 237 28.95 -14.87 28.77
CA ALA A 237 29.86 -15.51 27.82
C ALA A 237 29.26 -16.76 27.17
N SER A 238 28.36 -17.47 27.88
CA SER A 238 27.75 -18.72 27.43
C SER A 238 26.43 -18.53 26.67
N MET A 239 25.83 -17.35 26.73
CA MET A 239 24.55 -17.08 26.06
C MET A 239 24.61 -17.40 24.56
N ALA A 240 23.74 -18.29 24.12
CA ALA A 240 23.56 -18.60 22.70
C ALA A 240 22.06 -18.65 22.34
N ILE A 241 21.68 -18.11 21.17
CA ILE A 241 20.31 -18.12 20.67
C ILE A 241 20.10 -19.37 19.83
N SER A 242 19.03 -20.12 20.10
CA SER A 242 18.63 -21.31 19.35
C SER A 242 17.38 -21.10 18.50
N ALA A 243 16.55 -20.11 18.83
CA ALA A 243 15.41 -19.70 18.02
C ALA A 243 15.13 -18.21 18.21
N PHE A 244 14.63 -17.58 17.18
CA PHE A 244 14.13 -16.20 17.22
C PHE A 244 12.97 -16.06 16.24
N HIS A 245 11.85 -15.55 16.72
CA HIS A 245 10.68 -15.28 15.89
C HIS A 245 9.93 -14.07 16.44
N GLY A 246 9.64 -13.08 15.58
CA GLY A 246 8.86 -11.90 15.95
C GLY A 246 8.04 -11.38 14.80
N GLY A 247 6.82 -10.91 15.11
CA GLY A 247 5.89 -10.37 14.15
C GLY A 247 5.31 -11.40 13.18
N THR A 248 4.49 -10.94 12.24
CA THR A 248 3.72 -11.79 11.31
C THR A 248 3.78 -11.32 9.86
N GLY A 249 4.19 -10.09 9.61
CA GLY A 249 4.23 -9.54 8.25
C GLY A 249 4.87 -8.15 8.21
N PHE A 250 5.44 -7.79 7.08
CA PHE A 250 6.22 -6.55 6.88
C PHE A 250 5.44 -5.26 7.18
N ASN A 251 4.12 -5.26 6.97
CA ASN A 251 3.22 -4.11 7.15
C ASN A 251 2.48 -4.10 8.50
N VAL A 252 2.86 -4.97 9.44
CA VAL A 252 2.27 -5.10 10.77
C VAL A 252 3.30 -4.70 11.83
N ILE A 253 2.92 -3.84 12.77
CA ILE A 253 3.74 -3.56 13.97
C ILE A 253 3.72 -4.84 14.82
N PRO A 254 4.89 -5.44 15.12
CA PRO A 254 4.94 -6.75 15.79
C PRO A 254 4.41 -6.68 17.23
N ALA A 255 3.32 -7.40 17.49
CA ALA A 255 2.69 -7.50 18.81
C ALA A 255 3.33 -8.57 19.72
N SER A 256 4.19 -9.42 19.17
CA SER A 256 4.86 -10.48 19.94
C SER A 256 6.22 -10.83 19.35
N CYS A 257 7.12 -11.28 20.23
CA CYS A 257 8.42 -11.81 19.85
C CYS A 257 8.86 -12.90 20.84
N THR A 258 9.51 -13.94 20.37
CA THR A 258 10.08 -15.03 21.19
C THR A 258 11.53 -15.28 20.83
N ALA A 259 12.34 -15.62 21.84
CA ALA A 259 13.70 -16.08 21.66
C ALA A 259 14.01 -17.23 22.61
N ASP A 260 14.61 -18.31 22.10
CA ASP A 260 15.07 -19.44 22.89
C ASP A 260 16.57 -19.28 23.13
N ILE A 261 16.96 -19.29 24.39
CA ILE A 261 18.32 -19.03 24.85
C ILE A 261 18.87 -20.27 25.51
N VAL A 262 20.11 -20.58 25.18
CA VAL A 262 20.92 -21.65 25.80
C VAL A 262 22.00 -21.01 26.68
N LEU A 263 22.21 -21.56 27.84
CA LEU A 263 23.15 -21.07 28.86
C LEU A 263 23.88 -22.22 29.55
N ARG A 264 24.98 -21.92 30.20
CA ARG A 264 25.53 -22.81 31.22
C ARG A 264 24.67 -22.73 32.49
N PRO A 265 24.47 -23.87 33.20
CA PRO A 265 23.62 -23.92 34.41
C PRO A 265 24.00 -22.87 35.48
N GLU A 266 25.29 -22.64 35.68
CA GLU A 266 25.79 -21.68 36.66
C GLU A 266 25.45 -20.20 36.34
N GLU A 267 25.19 -19.88 35.08
CA GLU A 267 24.82 -18.52 34.67
C GLU A 267 23.28 -18.30 34.66
N ALA A 268 22.48 -19.37 34.69
CA ALA A 268 21.02 -19.30 34.42
C ALA A 268 20.26 -18.40 35.41
N ALA A 269 20.51 -18.52 36.70
CA ALA A 269 19.83 -17.71 37.71
C ALA A 269 20.14 -16.22 37.59
N ALA A 270 21.42 -15.87 37.40
CA ALA A 270 21.84 -14.48 37.21
C ALA A 270 21.29 -13.91 35.89
N PHE A 271 21.25 -14.71 34.84
CA PHE A 271 20.70 -14.33 33.54
C PHE A 271 19.21 -14.05 33.63
N THR A 272 18.42 -14.92 34.27
CA THR A 272 16.97 -14.71 34.46
C THR A 272 16.69 -13.44 35.28
N ALA A 273 17.44 -13.18 36.31
CA ALA A 273 17.31 -11.95 37.11
C ALA A 273 17.64 -10.70 36.26
N ALA A 274 18.65 -10.75 35.41
CA ALA A 274 19.02 -9.67 34.50
C ALA A 274 17.92 -9.42 33.46
N ILE A 275 17.31 -10.47 32.84
CA ILE A 275 16.18 -10.34 31.93
C ILE A 275 15.02 -9.61 32.60
N GLN A 276 14.65 -9.99 33.83
CA GLN A 276 13.53 -9.38 34.54
C GLN A 276 13.80 -7.90 34.82
N ALA A 277 14.98 -7.55 35.30
CA ALA A 277 15.34 -6.17 35.63
C ALA A 277 15.41 -5.28 34.37
N ASP A 278 16.12 -5.72 33.31
CA ASP A 278 16.25 -4.97 32.07
C ASP A 278 14.97 -4.93 31.30
N GLY A 279 14.20 -6.04 31.27
CA GLY A 279 12.90 -6.11 30.64
C GLY A 279 11.91 -5.11 31.23
N GLN A 280 11.82 -5.03 32.57
CA GLN A 280 10.96 -4.01 33.21
C GLN A 280 11.37 -2.59 32.82
N ARG A 281 12.68 -2.29 32.79
CA ARG A 281 13.21 -0.98 32.38
C ARG A 281 12.84 -0.66 30.91
N LEU A 282 12.98 -1.63 30.02
CA LEU A 282 12.70 -1.46 28.59
C LEU A 282 11.19 -1.35 28.27
N LEU A 283 10.32 -1.89 29.12
CA LEU A 283 8.87 -1.79 28.98
C LEU A 283 8.30 -0.44 29.48
N LEU A 284 9.04 0.28 30.34
CA LEU A 284 8.55 1.54 30.93
C LEU A 284 8.02 2.56 29.91
N PRO A 285 8.68 2.82 28.76
CA PRO A 285 8.23 3.81 27.79
C PRO A 285 6.89 3.47 27.13
N PHE A 286 6.46 2.21 27.16
CA PHE A 286 5.27 1.72 26.46
C PHE A 286 4.05 1.50 27.37
N ARG A 287 4.15 1.78 28.68
CA ARG A 287 3.07 1.53 29.64
C ARG A 287 1.75 2.23 29.28
N ASP A 288 1.84 3.44 28.76
CA ASP A 288 0.66 4.25 28.44
C ASP A 288 0.11 3.97 27.03
N THR A 289 0.92 3.43 26.15
CA THR A 289 0.58 3.21 24.73
C THR A 289 0.29 1.76 24.38
N ASP A 290 0.81 0.82 25.19
CA ASP A 290 0.78 -0.63 24.92
C ASP A 290 0.54 -1.46 26.21
N GLY A 291 -0.29 -0.95 27.08
CA GLY A 291 -0.59 -1.25 28.49
C GLY A 291 -0.49 -2.68 29.01
N ASP A 292 -0.85 -3.70 28.20
CA ASP A 292 -0.82 -5.11 28.61
C ASP A 292 0.45 -5.85 28.19
N GLY A 293 1.38 -5.13 27.55
CA GLY A 293 2.66 -5.69 27.10
C GLY A 293 3.49 -6.23 28.27
N ARG A 294 3.92 -7.49 28.16
CA ARG A 294 4.67 -8.18 29.20
C ARG A 294 5.83 -8.99 28.65
N LEU A 295 6.80 -9.19 29.53
CA LEU A 295 7.93 -10.09 29.32
C LEU A 295 7.83 -11.27 30.28
N THR A 296 7.90 -12.47 29.73
CA THR A 296 7.94 -13.72 30.51
C THR A 296 9.16 -14.55 30.15
N VAL A 297 9.64 -15.34 31.12
CA VAL A 297 10.74 -16.31 30.95
C VAL A 297 10.25 -17.65 31.44
N GLU A 298 10.39 -18.68 30.63
CA GLU A 298 10.02 -20.05 30.97
C GLU A 298 11.17 -21.00 30.65
N GLU A 299 11.38 -22.01 31.48
CA GLU A 299 12.31 -23.09 31.16
C GLU A 299 11.78 -23.94 30.02
N ILE A 300 12.66 -24.36 29.11
CA ILE A 300 12.32 -25.21 27.99
C ILE A 300 13.30 -26.39 27.88
N PRO A 301 12.90 -27.49 27.22
CA PRO A 301 13.84 -28.54 26.86
C PRO A 301 15.02 -27.99 26.07
N CYS A 302 16.23 -28.41 26.43
CA CYS A 302 17.45 -27.92 25.81
C CYS A 302 17.48 -28.29 24.31
N PRO A 303 17.58 -27.32 23.38
CA PRO A 303 17.63 -27.56 21.95
C PRO A 303 18.93 -28.24 21.53
N LYS A 304 18.96 -28.86 20.33
CA LYS A 304 20.16 -29.56 19.83
C LYS A 304 21.21 -28.62 19.24
N ALA A 305 20.80 -27.47 18.74
CA ALA A 305 21.64 -26.50 18.06
C ALA A 305 21.35 -25.07 18.48
N CYS A 306 22.34 -24.22 18.40
CA CYS A 306 22.23 -22.78 18.61
C CYS A 306 23.11 -22.04 17.60
N TRP A 307 22.92 -20.74 17.47
CA TRP A 307 23.78 -19.92 16.58
C TRP A 307 25.19 -19.82 17.12
N LYS A 308 26.16 -19.81 16.20
CA LYS A 308 27.50 -19.40 16.55
C LYS A 308 27.52 -17.94 17.01
N ARG A 309 28.38 -17.60 17.95
CA ARG A 309 28.44 -16.26 18.55
C ARG A 309 28.61 -15.13 17.50
N ALA A 310 29.33 -15.36 16.41
CA ALA A 310 29.46 -14.38 15.33
C ALA A 310 28.13 -14.11 14.67
N SER A 311 27.39 -15.15 14.28
CA SER A 311 26.06 -14.99 13.66
C SER A 311 25.08 -14.30 14.61
N GLN A 312 25.05 -14.67 15.87
CA GLN A 312 24.24 -14.05 16.90
C GLN A 312 24.54 -12.55 17.04
N ARG A 313 25.83 -12.20 17.13
CA ARG A 313 26.25 -10.79 17.21
C ARG A 313 25.79 -9.98 16.00
N ASP A 314 26.01 -10.52 14.81
CA ASP A 314 25.69 -9.82 13.54
C ASP A 314 24.17 -9.66 13.36
N ILE A 315 23.38 -10.68 13.72
CA ILE A 315 21.91 -10.60 13.70
C ILE A 315 21.40 -9.57 14.71
N LEU A 316 21.85 -9.63 15.97
CA LEU A 316 21.41 -8.68 16.99
C LEU A 316 21.85 -7.24 16.67
N LEU A 317 23.03 -7.06 16.07
CA LEU A 317 23.50 -5.76 15.60
C LEU A 317 22.54 -5.15 14.59
N VAL A 318 22.11 -5.92 13.59
CA VAL A 318 21.16 -5.45 12.57
C VAL A 318 19.82 -5.12 13.20
N LEU A 319 19.21 -6.04 13.93
CA LEU A 319 17.90 -5.83 14.56
C LEU A 319 17.87 -4.63 15.52
N ALA A 320 18.97 -4.36 16.22
CA ALA A 320 19.05 -3.25 17.15
C ALA A 320 19.35 -1.89 16.50
N ASN A 321 19.88 -1.84 15.27
CA ASN A 321 20.32 -0.60 14.63
C ASN A 321 19.58 -0.22 13.35
N LEU A 322 18.75 -1.10 12.78
CA LEU A 322 17.86 -0.66 11.70
C LEU A 322 16.95 0.46 12.18
N THR A 323 16.65 1.40 11.34
CA THR A 323 15.67 2.45 11.65
C THR A 323 14.28 1.81 11.84
N ASP A 324 13.52 2.24 12.85
CA ASP A 324 12.19 1.71 13.16
C ASP A 324 11.32 2.77 13.83
N GLY A 325 10.00 2.76 13.56
CA GLY A 325 9.05 3.75 14.04
C GLY A 325 8.99 5.01 13.17
N VAL A 326 8.53 6.10 13.76
CA VAL A 326 8.49 7.42 13.12
C VAL A 326 9.89 7.98 12.98
N VAL A 327 10.32 8.25 11.74
CA VAL A 327 11.64 8.80 11.42
C VAL A 327 11.60 10.32 11.31
N GLN A 328 10.56 10.84 10.64
CA GLN A 328 10.41 12.27 10.41
C GLN A 328 8.94 12.66 10.40
N ARG A 329 8.67 13.91 10.83
CA ARG A 329 7.36 14.54 10.71
C ARG A 329 7.45 15.77 9.79
N GLY A 330 6.37 16.04 9.07
CA GLY A 330 6.17 17.24 8.27
C GLY A 330 5.95 18.49 9.14
N ALA A 331 5.86 19.63 8.51
CA ALA A 331 5.61 20.93 9.19
C ALA A 331 4.22 20.98 9.86
N ASP A 332 3.28 20.19 9.39
CA ASP A 332 1.93 20.00 9.94
C ASP A 332 1.87 19.00 11.11
N GLY A 333 3.00 18.40 11.49
CA GLY A 333 3.12 17.37 12.51
C GLY A 333 2.77 15.96 12.05
N ALA A 334 2.28 15.78 10.83
CA ALA A 334 2.00 14.46 10.26
C ALA A 334 3.30 13.65 10.04
N VAL A 335 3.21 12.32 10.10
CA VAL A 335 4.36 11.46 9.80
C VAL A 335 4.74 11.61 8.33
N SER A 336 5.96 12.04 8.04
CA SER A 336 6.48 12.17 6.66
C SER A 336 7.43 11.03 6.28
N ALA A 337 8.06 10.37 7.25
CA ALA A 337 8.85 9.16 7.02
C ALA A 337 8.75 8.21 8.21
N SER A 338 8.60 6.93 7.94
CA SER A 338 8.55 5.86 8.94
C SER A 338 9.12 4.56 8.41
N CYS A 339 9.60 3.72 9.34
CA CYS A 339 10.01 2.34 9.09
C CYS A 339 9.30 1.41 10.06
N ASN A 340 9.05 0.18 9.66
CA ASN A 340 8.48 -0.84 10.52
C ASN A 340 9.15 -2.19 10.29
N MET A 341 9.97 -2.62 11.21
CA MET A 341 10.49 -3.99 11.24
C MET A 341 9.37 -4.95 11.63
N GLY A 342 8.64 -5.45 10.62
CA GLY A 342 7.38 -6.15 10.83
C GLY A 342 7.50 -7.67 11.04
N HIS A 343 8.59 -8.30 10.58
CA HIS A 343 8.78 -9.74 10.69
C HIS A 343 10.26 -10.12 10.79
N ALA A 344 10.61 -10.94 11.76
CA ALA A 344 11.94 -11.52 11.91
C ALA A 344 11.83 -13.02 12.24
N TYR A 345 12.46 -13.88 11.45
CA TYR A 345 12.28 -15.32 11.55
C TYR A 345 13.43 -16.13 10.92
N VAL A 346 13.50 -17.40 11.26
CA VAL A 346 14.41 -18.37 10.64
C VAL A 346 13.63 -19.26 9.67
N ALA A 347 14.16 -19.42 8.46
CA ALA A 347 13.68 -20.39 7.49
C ALA A 347 14.84 -20.91 6.63
N SER A 348 14.91 -22.24 6.45
CA SER A 348 15.89 -22.91 5.59
C SER A 348 17.34 -22.40 5.80
N ASP A 349 17.84 -22.48 7.02
CA ASP A 349 19.20 -22.07 7.42
C ASP A 349 19.54 -20.57 7.35
N ARG A 350 18.53 -19.73 7.08
CA ARG A 350 18.70 -18.28 6.99
C ARG A 350 17.84 -17.59 8.02
N PHE A 351 18.38 -16.52 8.55
CA PHE A 351 17.62 -15.54 9.32
C PHE A 351 17.11 -14.45 8.38
N TYR A 352 15.83 -14.15 8.44
CA TYR A 352 15.16 -13.13 7.64
C TYR A 352 14.66 -11.98 8.50
N VAL A 353 14.76 -10.78 7.96
CA VAL A 353 14.09 -9.58 8.47
C VAL A 353 13.31 -8.96 7.33
N GLU A 354 12.06 -8.60 7.58
CA GLU A 354 11.21 -7.88 6.64
C GLU A 354 10.76 -6.57 7.26
N ASP A 355 10.97 -5.49 6.53
CA ASP A 355 10.70 -4.12 6.92
C ASP A 355 9.79 -3.43 5.90
N MET A 356 9.02 -2.43 6.34
CA MET A 356 8.19 -1.57 5.51
C MET A 356 8.59 -0.11 5.71
N LEU A 357 9.11 0.49 4.64
CA LEU A 357 9.47 1.90 4.58
C LEU A 357 8.35 2.70 3.91
N ARG A 358 7.96 3.83 4.52
CA ARG A 358 6.99 4.79 4.00
C ARG A 358 7.53 6.21 4.11
N CYS A 359 7.65 6.89 2.97
CA CYS A 359 8.20 8.25 2.89
C CYS A 359 7.36 9.13 1.96
N ASP A 360 7.36 10.43 2.23
CA ASP A 360 6.74 11.42 1.35
C ASP A 360 7.65 11.77 0.15
N THR A 361 8.96 11.60 0.28
CA THR A 361 9.92 12.03 -0.73
C THR A 361 11.01 11.01 -1.01
N ALA A 362 11.51 10.98 -2.24
CA ALA A 362 12.65 10.16 -2.65
C ALA A 362 13.93 10.47 -1.85
N ALA A 363 14.10 11.70 -1.37
CA ALA A 363 15.25 12.07 -0.53
C ALA A 363 15.22 11.33 0.82
N GLN A 364 14.04 11.25 1.45
CA GLN A 364 13.85 10.48 2.70
C GLN A 364 14.06 8.99 2.47
N GLU A 365 13.49 8.44 1.39
CA GLU A 365 13.69 7.04 0.99
C GLU A 365 15.19 6.71 0.86
N ASN A 366 15.92 7.51 0.08
CA ASN A 366 17.35 7.30 -0.17
C ASN A 366 18.18 7.41 1.11
N ALA A 367 17.85 8.33 2.01
CA ALA A 367 18.56 8.50 3.28
C ALA A 367 18.42 7.24 4.16
N ILE A 368 17.20 6.72 4.31
CA ILE A 368 16.92 5.54 5.13
C ILE A 368 17.50 4.28 4.47
N LEU A 369 17.26 4.07 3.18
CA LEU A 369 17.80 2.92 2.44
C LEU A 369 19.34 2.88 2.49
N THR A 370 20.01 4.03 2.38
CA THR A 370 21.46 4.11 2.49
C THR A 370 21.95 3.65 3.87
N GLN A 371 21.29 4.10 4.92
CA GLN A 371 21.60 3.69 6.29
C GLN A 371 21.36 2.19 6.50
N HIS A 372 20.21 1.66 6.05
CA HIS A 372 19.86 0.24 6.12
C HIS A 372 20.87 -0.62 5.35
N VAL A 373 21.14 -0.28 4.08
CA VAL A 373 22.11 -1.00 3.24
C VAL A 373 23.50 -1.02 3.88
N SER A 374 23.97 0.08 4.45
CA SER A 374 25.28 0.13 5.11
C SER A 374 25.33 -0.76 6.35
N THR A 375 24.26 -0.71 7.18
CA THR A 375 24.14 -1.52 8.40
C THR A 375 24.13 -3.03 8.08
N VAL A 376 23.28 -3.44 7.14
CA VAL A 376 23.13 -4.87 6.81
C VAL A 376 24.33 -5.44 6.08
N LYS A 377 24.95 -4.66 5.18
CA LYS A 377 26.18 -5.10 4.49
C LYS A 377 27.38 -5.24 5.45
N ALA A 378 27.53 -4.32 6.39
CA ALA A 378 28.59 -4.41 7.39
C ALA A 378 28.46 -5.68 8.26
N ALA A 379 27.24 -6.17 8.47
CA ALA A 379 26.95 -7.40 9.21
C ALA A 379 26.87 -8.66 8.30
N GLY A 380 27.18 -8.56 7.02
CA GLY A 380 27.17 -9.69 6.09
C GLY A 380 25.78 -10.16 5.64
N PHE A 381 24.76 -9.34 5.78
CA PHE A 381 23.42 -9.62 5.25
C PHE A 381 23.32 -9.34 3.76
N HIS A 382 22.47 -10.08 3.10
CA HIS A 382 21.93 -9.75 1.79
C HIS A 382 20.70 -8.86 1.94
N HIS A 383 20.43 -8.03 0.92
CA HIS A 383 19.36 -7.05 0.95
C HIS A 383 18.65 -6.96 -0.40
N ARG A 384 17.32 -6.84 -0.38
CA ARG A 384 16.49 -6.60 -1.54
C ARG A 384 15.36 -5.66 -1.19
N VAL A 385 15.08 -4.69 -2.07
CA VAL A 385 13.95 -3.76 -1.98
C VAL A 385 12.95 -4.08 -3.08
N ALA A 386 11.68 -3.97 -2.78
CA ALA A 386 10.57 -4.06 -3.73
C ALA A 386 9.40 -3.20 -3.25
N GLY A 387 8.64 -2.66 -4.19
CA GLY A 387 7.50 -1.80 -3.86
C GLY A 387 7.41 -0.64 -4.84
N TYR A 388 6.78 0.44 -4.43
CA TYR A 388 6.59 1.67 -5.19
C TYR A 388 7.19 2.86 -4.43
N HIS A 389 7.73 3.81 -5.19
CA HIS A 389 8.23 5.08 -4.67
C HIS A 389 7.09 6.05 -4.37
N SER A 390 7.37 7.10 -3.63
CA SER A 390 6.41 8.18 -3.40
C SER A 390 6.06 8.87 -4.71
N TRP A 391 4.80 9.27 -4.83
CA TRP A 391 4.33 10.11 -5.92
C TRP A 391 3.89 11.46 -5.37
N HIS A 392 4.17 12.54 -6.11
CA HIS A 392 3.76 13.88 -5.73
C HIS A 392 3.64 14.80 -6.96
N SER A 393 2.42 15.18 -7.33
CA SER A 393 2.15 16.14 -8.40
C SER A 393 2.07 17.60 -7.94
N GLY A 394 1.98 17.84 -6.62
CA GLY A 394 1.77 19.16 -6.04
C GLY A 394 0.30 19.62 -6.06
N ALA A 395 -0.10 20.24 -4.95
CA ALA A 395 -1.44 20.81 -4.81
C ALA A 395 -1.66 22.04 -5.72
N ASP A 396 -0.59 22.64 -6.18
CA ASP A 396 -0.51 23.82 -7.07
C ASP A 396 -0.30 23.45 -8.54
N SER A 397 -0.27 22.15 -8.88
CA SER A 397 -0.22 21.69 -10.26
C SER A 397 -1.41 22.24 -11.07
N ARG A 398 -1.22 22.42 -12.37
CA ARG A 398 -2.29 22.95 -13.24
C ARG A 398 -3.53 22.06 -13.18
N LEU A 399 -3.35 20.74 -13.23
CA LEU A 399 -4.46 19.79 -13.16
C LEU A 399 -5.22 19.91 -11.83
N ALA A 400 -4.53 19.89 -10.70
CA ALA A 400 -5.15 20.02 -9.37
C ALA A 400 -5.91 21.36 -9.22
N THR A 401 -5.34 22.44 -9.78
CA THR A 401 -5.98 23.76 -9.79
C THR A 401 -7.28 23.75 -10.57
N VAL A 402 -7.30 23.18 -11.80
CA VAL A 402 -8.50 23.09 -12.63
C VAL A 402 -9.58 22.26 -11.95
N VAL A 403 -9.21 21.07 -11.46
CA VAL A 403 -10.15 20.18 -10.74
C VAL A 403 -10.75 20.89 -9.53
N SER A 404 -9.94 21.55 -8.71
CA SER A 404 -10.40 22.27 -7.51
C SER A 404 -11.30 23.47 -7.87
N GLN A 405 -11.02 24.15 -8.98
CA GLN A 405 -11.86 25.24 -9.49
C GLN A 405 -13.23 24.72 -9.93
N VAL A 406 -13.28 23.65 -10.70
CA VAL A 406 -14.54 23.03 -11.17
C VAL A 406 -15.36 22.53 -9.98
N TYR A 407 -14.73 21.83 -9.04
CA TYR A 407 -15.38 21.35 -7.81
C TYR A 407 -16.03 22.50 -7.05
N ARG A 408 -15.31 23.60 -6.84
CA ARG A 408 -15.83 24.80 -6.14
C ARG A 408 -17.03 25.41 -6.84
N GLN A 409 -17.06 25.38 -8.19
CA GLN A 409 -18.21 25.85 -8.97
C GLN A 409 -19.42 24.94 -8.82
N GLN A 410 -19.23 23.62 -8.69
CA GLN A 410 -20.31 22.65 -8.50
C GLN A 410 -20.91 22.69 -7.08
N HIS A 411 -20.11 23.08 -6.07
CA HIS A 411 -20.46 23.01 -4.66
C HIS A 411 -20.55 24.39 -3.99
N GLU A 412 -21.16 25.36 -4.65
CA GLU A 412 -21.49 26.69 -4.11
C GLU A 412 -20.31 27.44 -3.43
N GLY A 413 -19.10 27.20 -3.93
CA GLY A 413 -17.87 27.79 -3.40
C GLY A 413 -17.12 26.95 -2.35
N ALA A 414 -17.63 25.79 -1.96
CA ALA A 414 -16.94 24.90 -1.02
C ALA A 414 -15.59 24.42 -1.58
N PRO A 415 -14.51 24.46 -0.78
CA PRO A 415 -13.19 24.03 -1.26
C PRO A 415 -13.10 22.51 -1.36
N MET A 416 -12.45 21.99 -2.40
CA MET A 416 -12.05 20.60 -2.48
C MET A 416 -10.88 20.32 -1.53
N ARG A 417 -10.90 19.20 -0.83
CA ARG A 417 -9.77 18.76 0.00
C ARG A 417 -8.67 18.21 -0.90
N VAL A 418 -7.47 18.76 -0.81
CA VAL A 418 -6.30 18.26 -1.53
C VAL A 418 -5.39 17.52 -0.55
N LYS A 419 -5.08 16.24 -0.83
CA LYS A 419 -4.38 15.35 0.11
C LYS A 419 -3.31 14.51 -0.57
N THR A 420 -2.38 14.02 0.26
CA THR A 420 -1.48 12.90 -0.05
C THR A 420 -2.04 11.62 0.57
N ALA A 421 -2.15 10.56 -0.20
CA ALA A 421 -2.61 9.25 0.30
C ALA A 421 -1.55 8.60 1.20
N LEU A 422 -2.02 7.88 2.22
CA LEU A 422 -1.14 7.13 3.14
C LEU A 422 -0.72 5.77 2.55
N VAL A 423 -1.46 5.28 1.55
CA VAL A 423 -1.25 4.02 0.85
C VAL A 423 -0.92 4.27 -0.62
N GLY A 424 -0.29 3.29 -1.27
CA GLY A 424 0.05 3.39 -2.68
C GLY A 424 -1.17 3.34 -3.57
N VAL A 425 -1.10 4.15 -4.61
CA VAL A 425 -2.04 4.16 -5.73
C VAL A 425 -1.24 4.06 -7.03
N GLU A 426 -1.86 3.62 -8.11
CA GLU A 426 -1.20 3.34 -9.39
C GLU A 426 -0.37 4.51 -9.96
N PRO A 427 -0.75 5.79 -9.78
CA PRO A 427 0.08 6.94 -10.14
C PRO A 427 1.51 6.90 -9.61
N ALA A 428 1.78 6.22 -8.49
CA ALA A 428 3.14 6.06 -7.97
C ALA A 428 4.09 5.38 -8.97
N TYR A 429 3.62 4.34 -9.67
CA TYR A 429 4.40 3.69 -10.73
C TYR A 429 4.44 4.48 -12.04
N PHE A 430 3.45 5.33 -12.29
CA PHE A 430 3.43 6.18 -13.48
C PHE A 430 4.43 7.32 -13.36
N GLN A 431 4.60 7.90 -12.16
CA GLN A 431 5.58 8.97 -11.90
C GLN A 431 7.01 8.56 -12.23
N GLU A 432 7.40 7.33 -11.93
CA GLU A 432 8.74 6.82 -12.25
C GLU A 432 9.01 6.79 -13.76
N LYS A 433 7.97 6.58 -14.57
CA LYS A 433 8.05 6.40 -16.02
C LYS A 433 7.79 7.68 -16.80
N ALA A 434 7.06 8.59 -16.23
CA ALA A 434 6.70 9.88 -16.82
C ALA A 434 6.75 10.98 -15.73
N PRO A 435 7.95 11.44 -15.35
CA PRO A 435 8.13 12.42 -14.25
C PRO A 435 7.40 13.75 -14.46
N GLU A 436 7.19 14.16 -15.73
CA GLU A 436 6.52 15.41 -16.09
C GLU A 436 5.00 15.29 -16.15
N LEU A 437 4.44 14.09 -15.98
CA LEU A 437 3.01 13.84 -16.02
C LEU A 437 2.35 14.38 -14.76
N GLU A 438 1.49 15.39 -14.90
CA GLU A 438 0.68 15.89 -13.79
C GLU A 438 -0.49 14.92 -13.54
N MET A 439 -0.64 14.47 -12.31
CA MET A 439 -1.62 13.43 -11.98
C MET A 439 -2.50 13.84 -10.80
N VAL A 440 -3.77 13.43 -10.83
CA VAL A 440 -4.70 13.53 -9.71
C VAL A 440 -5.50 12.24 -9.60
N CYS A 441 -5.79 11.80 -8.38
CA CYS A 441 -6.72 10.71 -8.14
C CYS A 441 -8.02 11.30 -7.56
N LEU A 442 -9.14 10.95 -8.18
CA LEU A 442 -10.50 11.37 -7.85
C LEU A 442 -11.39 10.14 -7.68
N GLY A 443 -12.57 10.30 -7.09
CA GLY A 443 -13.52 9.19 -7.00
C GLY A 443 -14.87 9.61 -6.46
N ALA A 444 -15.78 8.64 -6.39
CA ALA A 444 -17.07 8.77 -5.75
C ALA A 444 -16.98 8.43 -4.26
N ASP A 445 -18.05 8.65 -3.50
CA ASP A 445 -18.13 8.24 -2.10
C ASP A 445 -18.37 6.73 -2.01
N ILE A 446 -17.31 5.98 -1.78
CA ILE A 446 -17.32 4.53 -1.58
C ILE A 446 -17.03 4.25 -0.10
N LEU A 447 -17.86 3.42 0.51
CA LEU A 447 -17.70 3.00 1.90
C LEU A 447 -17.58 1.50 2.00
N ASN A 448 -16.78 1.03 2.97
CA ASN A 448 -16.53 -0.38 3.26
C ASN A 448 -16.03 -1.17 2.04
N ALA A 449 -15.23 -0.55 1.17
CA ALA A 449 -14.54 -1.26 0.08
C ALA A 449 -13.91 -2.57 0.58
N HIS A 450 -13.74 -3.54 -0.31
CA HIS A 450 -13.16 -4.86 -0.01
C HIS A 450 -13.97 -5.69 1.01
N SER A 451 -15.26 -5.40 1.16
CA SER A 451 -16.14 -6.16 2.05
C SER A 451 -17.52 -6.39 1.44
N VAL A 452 -18.27 -7.35 1.98
CA VAL A 452 -19.66 -7.61 1.61
C VAL A 452 -20.63 -6.47 1.99
N LYS A 453 -20.13 -5.42 2.65
CA LYS A 453 -20.86 -4.21 3.02
C LYS A 453 -20.48 -3.01 2.16
N GLU A 454 -19.72 -3.22 1.10
CA GLU A 454 -19.33 -2.17 0.17
C GLU A 454 -20.55 -1.49 -0.42
N ARG A 455 -20.51 -0.16 -0.49
CA ARG A 455 -21.56 0.67 -1.07
C ARG A 455 -21.00 1.95 -1.66
N VAL A 456 -21.67 2.46 -2.70
CA VAL A 456 -21.32 3.73 -3.36
C VAL A 456 -22.54 4.66 -3.41
N ASN A 457 -22.31 5.95 -3.15
CA ASN A 457 -23.34 6.97 -3.19
C ASN A 457 -23.63 7.40 -4.65
N CYS A 458 -24.87 7.26 -5.09
CA CYS A 458 -25.30 7.56 -6.47
C CYS A 458 -25.09 9.03 -6.86
N LYS A 459 -25.34 9.98 -5.93
CA LYS A 459 -25.17 11.40 -6.18
C LYS A 459 -23.70 11.74 -6.43
N SER A 460 -22.80 11.19 -5.63
CA SER A 460 -21.36 11.41 -5.81
C SER A 460 -20.82 10.83 -7.12
N VAL A 461 -21.41 9.76 -7.64
CA VAL A 461 -21.08 9.22 -8.99
C VAL A 461 -21.44 10.22 -10.09
N GLU A 462 -22.62 10.84 -10.00
CA GLU A 462 -23.02 11.88 -10.95
C GLU A 462 -22.14 13.11 -10.86
N GLU A 463 -21.85 13.58 -9.65
CA GLU A 463 -20.96 14.71 -9.37
C GLU A 463 -19.53 14.48 -9.90
N LEU A 464 -19.01 13.26 -9.78
CA LEU A 464 -17.72 12.86 -10.36
C LEU A 464 -17.74 12.96 -11.89
N SER A 465 -18.79 12.45 -12.53
CA SER A 465 -18.94 12.54 -14.00
C SER A 465 -19.00 13.98 -14.47
N ASP A 466 -19.72 14.86 -13.77
CA ASP A 466 -19.82 16.29 -14.09
C ASP A 466 -18.49 17.01 -13.86
N LEU A 467 -17.74 16.64 -12.82
CA LEU A 467 -16.40 17.16 -12.53
C LEU A 467 -15.44 16.84 -13.67
N LEU A 468 -15.44 15.59 -14.14
CA LEU A 468 -14.58 15.15 -15.25
C LEU A 468 -14.95 15.85 -16.56
N GLU A 469 -16.22 15.90 -16.92
CA GLU A 469 -16.71 16.56 -18.15
C GLU A 469 -16.23 18.01 -18.21
N LYS A 470 -16.45 18.78 -17.14
CA LYS A 470 -16.06 20.20 -17.08
C LYS A 470 -14.54 20.37 -17.05
N THR A 471 -13.83 19.49 -16.36
CA THR A 471 -12.35 19.48 -16.31
C THR A 471 -11.78 19.25 -17.70
N LEU A 472 -12.25 18.23 -18.42
CA LEU A 472 -11.83 17.94 -19.80
C LEU A 472 -12.12 19.10 -20.75
N CYS A 473 -13.29 19.74 -20.63
CA CYS A 473 -13.66 20.91 -21.44
C CYS A 473 -12.74 22.11 -21.19
N ILE A 474 -12.27 22.32 -19.96
CA ILE A 474 -11.31 23.40 -19.65
C ILE A 474 -9.93 23.07 -20.23
N LEU A 475 -9.42 21.87 -19.98
CA LEU A 475 -8.11 21.44 -20.46
C LEU A 475 -8.03 21.39 -22.00
N ALA A 476 -9.12 21.08 -22.67
CA ALA A 476 -9.23 21.08 -24.15
C ALA A 476 -8.97 22.45 -24.78
N LYS A 477 -9.10 23.55 -24.03
CA LYS A 477 -8.86 24.93 -24.49
C LYS A 477 -7.41 25.38 -24.31
N GLU A 478 -6.57 24.60 -23.66
CA GLU A 478 -5.15 24.93 -23.35
C GLU A 478 -4.31 24.68 -24.59
N GLY A 479 -4.39 24.74 -25.63
CA GLY A 479 -3.54 24.57 -26.82
C GLY A 479 -3.98 25.48 -27.97
N ALA A 480 -4.98 26.31 -27.70
CA ALA A 480 -5.61 27.17 -28.72
C ALA A 480 -5.02 28.60 -28.75
N ASN A 481 -3.92 28.85 -28.05
CA ASN A 481 -3.23 30.18 -28.04
C ASN A 481 -1.80 30.06 -28.58
#